data_416a14d96d94313dc924d29a963d3911
#
_entry.id   416a14d96d94313dc924d29a963d3911
#
_cell.length_a   1.000
_cell.length_b   1.000
_cell.length_c   1.000
_cell.angle_alpha   90.00
_cell.angle_beta   90.00
_cell.angle_gamma   90.00
#
_symmetry.space_group_name_H-M   'P 1'
#
loop_
_entity.id
_entity.type
_entity.pdbx_description
1 polymer ?
#
loop_
_entity_poly.entity_id
_entity_poly.type
_entity_poly.pdbx_seq_one_letter_code
_entity_poly.pdbx_strand_id
1 'polypeptide(L)'
;SEEEISDKASAILYNIRRSLKEKNSSVREKINSIVRSNSKYLQDAIYTMRGERYVLPVKAEYKGAVQGLVHDQSSTGATLFIEPLSLVNLNNEIKELMLKEKAEIERILTALSAKVTEHINECVNNSKILTELDFIFAKGKYASAINALKPNVSKDRSFEIFGAKHPLINPKEVVPSDVFLGRDFTTLMITGPNTGGKTVTLKTVG
;
A
#
# COMPACT_ATOMS: atom_id res chain seq x y z
N SER A 1 4.19 8.20 -3.69
CA SER A 1 5.42 7.90 -4.42
C SER A 1 5.43 6.42 -4.71
N GLU A 2 5.55 6.04 -5.98
CA GLU A 2 5.79 4.65 -6.35
C GLU A 2 7.12 4.23 -5.71
N GLU A 3 7.12 3.07 -5.07
CA GLU A 3 8.32 2.50 -4.47
C GLU A 3 9.22 2.01 -5.60
N GLU A 4 10.23 2.79 -5.94
CA GLU A 4 11.21 2.42 -6.97
C GLU A 4 12.43 1.76 -6.35
N ILE A 5 12.93 0.72 -7.01
CA ILE A 5 14.20 0.11 -6.66
C ILE A 5 15.34 1.04 -7.08
N SER A 6 16.20 1.38 -6.11
CA SER A 6 17.34 2.26 -6.33
C SER A 6 18.31 1.69 -7.38
N ASP A 7 18.89 2.57 -8.19
CA ASP A 7 19.96 2.21 -9.14
C ASP A 7 21.18 1.55 -8.46
N LYS A 8 21.39 1.86 -7.17
CA LYS A 8 22.48 1.28 -6.36
C LYS A 8 22.20 -0.17 -5.92
N ALA A 9 21.00 -0.69 -6.13
CA ALA A 9 20.64 -2.05 -5.73
C ALA A 9 21.43 -3.12 -6.50
N SER A 10 21.84 -2.82 -7.75
CA SER A 10 22.64 -3.72 -8.59
C SER A 10 23.41 -2.94 -9.64
N ALA A 11 24.67 -3.31 -9.88
CA ALA A 11 25.47 -2.76 -10.98
C ALA A 11 24.85 -3.07 -12.35
N ILE A 12 24.16 -4.20 -12.46
CA ILE A 12 23.44 -4.60 -13.68
C ILE A 12 22.27 -3.63 -13.92
N LEU A 13 21.45 -3.37 -12.90
CA LEU A 13 20.31 -2.45 -12.99
C LEU A 13 20.78 -1.04 -13.35
N TYR A 14 21.82 -0.55 -12.70
CA TYR A 14 22.43 0.75 -13.02
C TYR A 14 22.83 0.86 -14.49
N ASN A 15 23.54 -0.15 -15.01
CA ASN A 15 23.99 -0.15 -16.41
C ASN A 15 22.82 -0.22 -17.39
N ILE A 16 21.78 -1.01 -17.12
CA ILE A 16 20.57 -1.11 -17.94
C ILE A 16 19.88 0.25 -17.99
N ARG A 17 19.64 0.90 -16.86
CA ARG A 17 18.98 2.21 -16.78
C ARG A 17 19.78 3.32 -17.45
N ARG A 18 21.10 3.30 -17.31
CA ARG A 18 21.99 4.19 -18.03
C ARG A 18 21.84 4.01 -19.53
N SER A 19 21.89 2.77 -20.03
CA SER A 19 21.71 2.46 -21.45
C SER A 19 20.33 2.87 -21.95
N LEU A 20 19.27 2.65 -21.18
CA LEU A 20 17.92 3.12 -21.48
C LEU A 20 17.86 4.63 -21.66
N LYS A 21 18.48 5.39 -20.75
CA LYS A 21 18.53 6.84 -20.83
C LYS A 21 19.26 7.32 -22.07
N GLU A 22 20.40 6.73 -22.41
CA GLU A 22 21.19 7.05 -23.61
C GLU A 22 20.40 6.74 -24.89
N LYS A 23 19.76 5.56 -24.96
CA LYS A 23 18.95 5.17 -26.13
C LYS A 23 17.70 6.03 -26.30
N ASN A 24 16.99 6.35 -25.21
CA ASN A 24 15.85 7.25 -25.25
C ASN A 24 16.24 8.66 -25.71
N SER A 25 17.39 9.19 -25.32
CA SER A 25 17.91 10.46 -25.85
C SER A 25 18.16 10.39 -27.35
N SER A 26 18.82 9.34 -27.82
CA SER A 26 19.11 9.12 -29.23
C SER A 26 17.84 9.00 -30.09
N VAL A 27 16.81 8.28 -29.57
CA VAL A 27 15.52 8.20 -30.28
C VAL A 27 14.84 9.56 -30.36
N ARG A 28 14.84 10.32 -29.26
CA ARG A 28 14.21 11.65 -29.21
C ARG A 28 14.83 12.63 -30.21
N GLU A 29 16.15 12.64 -30.31
CA GLU A 29 16.85 13.46 -31.32
C GLU A 29 16.49 13.05 -32.75
N LYS A 30 16.53 11.75 -33.03
CA LYS A 30 16.24 11.22 -34.36
C LYS A 30 14.77 11.42 -34.74
N ILE A 31 13.82 11.15 -33.85
CA ILE A 31 12.41 11.31 -34.15
C ILE A 31 12.02 12.79 -34.30
N ASN A 32 12.61 13.71 -33.53
CA ASN A 32 12.41 15.15 -33.73
C ASN A 32 12.89 15.62 -35.10
N SER A 33 14.01 15.08 -35.61
CA SER A 33 14.48 15.35 -36.99
C SER A 33 13.46 14.84 -38.01
N ILE A 34 12.92 13.64 -37.82
CA ILE A 34 11.91 13.05 -38.71
C ILE A 34 10.60 13.85 -38.67
N VAL A 35 10.16 14.30 -37.47
CA VAL A 35 8.98 15.17 -37.33
C VAL A 35 9.14 16.44 -38.17
N ARG A 36 10.29 17.11 -38.06
CA ARG A 36 10.55 18.36 -38.83
C ARG A 36 10.51 18.15 -40.34
N SER A 37 11.13 17.06 -40.82
CA SER A 37 11.19 16.77 -42.25
C SER A 37 9.87 16.28 -42.85
N ASN A 38 8.95 15.78 -42.02
CA ASN A 38 7.66 15.22 -42.44
C ASN A 38 6.44 16.00 -41.92
N SER A 39 6.62 17.21 -41.37
CA SER A 39 5.58 17.98 -40.66
C SER A 39 4.27 18.14 -41.45
N LYS A 40 4.33 18.28 -42.77
CA LYS A 40 3.17 18.41 -43.68
C LYS A 40 2.29 17.14 -43.73
N TYR A 41 2.85 15.97 -43.43
CA TYR A 41 2.16 14.69 -43.49
C TYR A 41 1.58 14.28 -42.12
N LEU A 42 2.03 14.94 -41.06
CA LEU A 42 1.61 14.62 -39.69
C LEU A 42 0.29 15.32 -39.34
N GLN A 43 -0.51 14.66 -38.51
CA GLN A 43 -1.71 15.26 -37.92
C GLN A 43 -1.32 16.39 -36.95
N ASP A 44 -0.32 16.11 -36.11
CA ASP A 44 0.31 17.05 -35.20
C ASP A 44 1.83 16.94 -35.38
N ALA A 45 2.55 18.06 -35.33
CA ALA A 45 3.99 18.11 -35.48
C ALA A 45 4.74 17.65 -34.23
N ILE A 46 4.29 16.52 -33.68
CA ILE A 46 4.85 15.87 -32.47
C ILE A 46 4.94 14.36 -32.72
N TYR A 47 5.73 13.70 -31.91
CA TYR A 47 5.71 12.24 -31.83
C TYR A 47 4.89 11.78 -30.61
N THR A 48 4.48 10.54 -30.59
CA THR A 48 3.78 9.92 -29.45
C THR A 48 4.31 8.51 -29.22
N MET A 49 3.82 7.86 -28.19
CA MET A 49 4.14 6.45 -27.90
C MET A 49 2.92 5.57 -28.10
N ARG A 50 3.11 4.41 -28.72
CA ARG A 50 2.12 3.33 -28.82
C ARG A 50 2.81 1.99 -28.54
N GLY A 51 2.28 1.24 -27.56
CA GLY A 51 2.88 -0.05 -27.20
C GLY A 51 4.37 0.05 -26.87
N GLU A 52 4.78 1.07 -26.09
CA GLU A 52 6.18 1.34 -25.70
C GLU A 52 7.11 1.69 -26.88
N ARG A 53 6.54 2.08 -28.04
CA ARG A 53 7.29 2.48 -29.24
C ARG A 53 7.06 3.94 -29.58
N TYR A 54 8.10 4.61 -29.99
CA TYR A 54 8.03 5.96 -30.55
C TYR A 54 7.47 5.92 -31.95
N VAL A 55 6.35 6.60 -32.19
CA VAL A 55 5.61 6.62 -33.45
C VAL A 55 5.22 8.04 -33.84
N LEU A 56 4.93 8.23 -35.15
CA LEU A 56 4.45 9.48 -35.70
C LEU A 56 2.96 9.42 -36.01
N PRO A 57 2.16 10.43 -35.64
CA PRO A 57 0.75 10.52 -35.99
C PRO A 57 0.62 11.04 -37.46
N VAL A 58 0.56 10.15 -38.41
CA VAL A 58 0.48 10.46 -39.84
C VAL A 58 -0.98 10.52 -40.28
N LYS A 59 -1.38 11.54 -41.06
CA LYS A 59 -2.71 11.59 -41.66
C LYS A 59 -2.90 10.39 -42.58
N ALA A 60 -4.06 9.75 -42.53
CA ALA A 60 -4.33 8.50 -43.27
C ALA A 60 -4.12 8.64 -44.77
N GLU A 61 -4.43 9.83 -45.34
CA GLU A 61 -4.22 10.17 -46.78
C GLU A 61 -2.75 10.18 -47.21
N TYR A 62 -1.81 10.35 -46.24
CA TYR A 62 -0.37 10.36 -46.49
C TYR A 62 0.34 9.11 -45.98
N LYS A 63 -0.36 7.98 -45.84
CA LYS A 63 0.20 6.70 -45.38
C LYS A 63 1.47 6.30 -46.11
N GLY A 64 1.54 6.53 -47.42
CA GLY A 64 2.70 6.18 -48.27
C GLY A 64 3.86 7.17 -48.21
N ALA A 65 3.68 8.35 -47.61
CA ALA A 65 4.70 9.41 -47.56
C ALA A 65 5.75 9.17 -46.46
N VAL A 66 5.38 8.42 -45.40
CA VAL A 66 6.28 8.07 -44.30
C VAL A 66 6.51 6.56 -44.33
N GLN A 67 7.73 6.16 -44.67
CA GLN A 67 8.11 4.75 -44.67
C GLN A 67 8.22 4.22 -43.25
N GLY A 68 7.36 3.24 -42.89
CA GLY A 68 7.33 2.71 -41.54
C GLY A 68 6.31 1.60 -41.34
N LEU A 69 6.23 1.12 -40.11
CA LEU A 69 5.27 0.12 -39.65
C LEU A 69 4.09 0.82 -38.98
N VAL A 70 2.86 0.49 -39.40
CA VAL A 70 1.65 0.98 -38.73
C VAL A 70 1.42 0.14 -37.49
N HIS A 71 1.41 0.78 -36.31
CA HIS A 71 1.17 0.11 -35.04
C HIS A 71 -0.24 0.30 -34.52
N ASP A 72 -0.88 1.42 -34.88
CA ASP A 72 -2.20 1.75 -34.37
C ASP A 72 -2.91 2.74 -35.32
N GLN A 73 -4.21 2.92 -35.13
CA GLN A 73 -5.03 3.86 -35.85
C GLN A 73 -5.97 4.58 -34.89
N SER A 74 -6.26 5.86 -35.16
CA SER A 74 -7.27 6.59 -34.38
C SER A 74 -8.66 5.98 -34.56
N SER A 75 -9.55 6.18 -33.59
CA SER A 75 -10.93 5.67 -33.61
C SER A 75 -11.72 6.12 -34.85
N THR A 76 -11.40 7.29 -35.41
CA THR A 76 -12.01 7.82 -36.64
C THR A 76 -11.36 7.32 -37.91
N GLY A 77 -10.22 6.61 -37.81
CA GLY A 77 -9.44 6.19 -38.97
C GLY A 77 -8.62 7.31 -39.64
N ALA A 78 -8.74 8.55 -39.19
CA ALA A 78 -8.09 9.70 -39.84
C ALA A 78 -6.58 9.81 -39.61
N THR A 79 -6.07 9.13 -38.54
CA THR A 79 -4.65 9.17 -38.17
C THR A 79 -4.09 7.76 -38.02
N LEU A 80 -2.95 7.51 -38.61
CA LEU A 80 -2.17 6.29 -38.48
C LEU A 80 -0.95 6.55 -37.60
N PHE A 81 -0.69 5.69 -36.64
CA PHE A 81 0.50 5.77 -35.80
C PHE A 81 1.59 4.90 -36.42
N ILE A 82 2.53 5.55 -37.10
CA ILE A 82 3.58 4.90 -37.90
C ILE A 82 4.91 4.96 -37.16
N GLU A 83 5.55 3.82 -36.97
CA GLU A 83 6.94 3.71 -36.52
C GLU A 83 7.84 3.84 -37.77
N PRO A 84 8.65 4.90 -37.90
CA PRO A 84 9.57 5.03 -39.01
C PRO A 84 10.56 3.87 -39.07
N LEU A 85 10.82 3.32 -40.22
CA LEU A 85 11.78 2.20 -40.39
C LEU A 85 13.16 2.51 -39.80
N SER A 86 13.59 3.75 -39.86
CA SER A 86 14.85 4.20 -39.25
C SER A 86 14.89 4.15 -37.72
N LEU A 87 13.75 4.00 -37.05
CA LEU A 87 13.64 3.91 -35.57
C LEU A 87 13.39 2.48 -35.07
N VAL A 88 13.03 1.55 -35.96
CA VAL A 88 12.64 0.18 -35.56
C VAL A 88 13.71 -0.49 -34.68
N ASN A 89 14.99 -0.41 -35.12
CA ASN A 89 16.08 -1.02 -34.35
C ASN A 89 16.24 -0.36 -32.95
N LEU A 90 16.18 0.97 -32.87
CA LEU A 90 16.29 1.69 -31.61
C LEU A 90 15.12 1.38 -30.66
N ASN A 91 13.90 1.34 -31.20
CA ASN A 91 12.73 0.95 -30.41
C ASN A 91 12.84 -0.50 -29.92
N ASN A 92 13.37 -1.42 -30.73
CA ASN A 92 13.61 -2.81 -30.33
C ASN A 92 14.66 -2.90 -29.21
N GLU A 93 15.77 -2.15 -29.33
CA GLU A 93 16.81 -2.10 -28.30
C GLU A 93 16.28 -1.55 -26.99
N ILE A 94 15.45 -0.49 -27.03
CA ILE A 94 14.79 0.05 -25.83
C ILE A 94 13.87 -1.00 -25.19
N LYS A 95 13.05 -1.67 -25.99
CA LYS A 95 12.14 -2.70 -25.49
C LYS A 95 12.91 -3.87 -24.87
N GLU A 96 14.00 -4.30 -25.48
CA GLU A 96 14.87 -5.33 -24.91
C GLU A 96 15.46 -4.90 -23.58
N LEU A 97 15.93 -3.66 -23.46
CA LEU A 97 16.47 -3.11 -22.22
C LEU A 97 15.38 -3.00 -21.14
N MET A 98 14.15 -2.61 -21.48
CA MET A 98 13.03 -2.58 -20.53
C MET A 98 12.69 -3.97 -20.00
N LEU A 99 12.73 -5.00 -20.86
CA LEU A 99 12.55 -6.38 -20.43
C LEU A 99 13.68 -6.86 -19.50
N LYS A 100 14.93 -6.49 -19.81
CA LYS A 100 16.09 -6.77 -18.94
C LYS A 100 15.97 -6.06 -17.60
N GLU A 101 15.52 -4.81 -17.57
CA GLU A 101 15.28 -4.06 -16.35
C GLU A 101 14.25 -4.78 -15.47
N LYS A 102 13.10 -5.16 -16.05
CA LYS A 102 12.06 -5.88 -15.33
C LYS A 102 12.57 -7.20 -14.75
N ALA A 103 13.29 -7.98 -15.55
CA ALA A 103 13.86 -9.25 -15.09
C ALA A 103 14.88 -9.07 -13.96
N GLU A 104 15.73 -8.02 -14.02
CA GLU A 104 16.72 -7.74 -12.97
C GLU A 104 16.05 -7.26 -11.68
N ILE A 105 14.99 -6.44 -11.77
CA ILE A 105 14.17 -6.05 -10.62
C ILE A 105 13.54 -7.27 -9.96
N GLU A 106 12.96 -8.17 -10.73
CA GLU A 106 12.36 -9.40 -10.22
C GLU A 106 13.41 -10.29 -9.54
N ARG A 107 14.60 -10.41 -10.13
CA ARG A 107 15.73 -11.14 -9.54
C ARG A 107 16.14 -10.56 -8.19
N ILE A 108 16.24 -9.23 -8.09
CA ILE A 108 16.59 -8.51 -6.83
C ILE A 108 15.53 -8.79 -5.76
N LEU A 109 14.25 -8.61 -6.10
CA LEU A 109 13.14 -8.83 -5.18
C LEU A 109 13.07 -10.28 -4.70
N THR A 110 13.26 -11.23 -5.62
CA THR A 110 13.30 -12.65 -5.28
C THR A 110 14.43 -12.98 -4.32
N ALA A 111 15.63 -12.43 -4.56
CA ALA A 111 16.78 -12.65 -3.68
C ALA A 111 16.56 -12.04 -2.28
N LEU A 112 15.92 -10.86 -2.19
CA LEU A 112 15.56 -10.24 -0.91
C LEU A 112 14.49 -11.06 -0.17
N SER A 113 13.47 -11.53 -0.89
CA SER A 113 12.41 -12.37 -0.32
C SER A 113 12.96 -13.70 0.21
N ALA A 114 13.90 -14.31 -0.52
CA ALA A 114 14.58 -15.52 -0.05
C ALA A 114 15.30 -15.31 1.28
N LYS A 115 16.03 -14.18 1.44
CA LYS A 115 16.70 -13.84 2.71
C LYS A 115 15.71 -13.66 3.86
N VAL A 116 14.54 -13.07 3.62
CA VAL A 116 13.49 -12.95 4.63
C VAL A 116 12.95 -14.33 5.00
N THR A 117 12.78 -15.20 4.00
CA THR A 117 12.27 -16.55 4.19
C THR A 117 13.19 -17.41 5.07
N GLU A 118 14.52 -17.20 5.01
CA GLU A 118 15.49 -17.88 5.89
C GLU A 118 15.21 -17.60 7.38
N HIS A 119 14.61 -16.44 7.70
CA HIS A 119 14.31 -15.99 9.07
C HIS A 119 12.81 -15.88 9.36
N ILE A 120 11.97 -16.58 8.60
CA ILE A 120 10.51 -16.42 8.70
C ILE A 120 9.99 -16.82 10.10
N ASN A 121 10.56 -17.85 10.70
CA ASN A 121 10.12 -18.30 12.02
C ASN A 121 10.40 -17.25 13.11
N GLU A 122 11.58 -16.64 13.07
CA GLU A 122 11.95 -15.54 13.97
C GLU A 122 11.05 -14.32 13.77
N CYS A 123 10.76 -13.96 12.52
CA CYS A 123 9.87 -12.86 12.18
C CYS A 123 8.45 -13.10 12.72
N VAL A 124 7.91 -14.28 12.51
CA VAL A 124 6.58 -14.67 13.00
C VAL A 124 6.55 -14.69 14.53
N ASN A 125 7.58 -15.27 15.18
CA ASN A 125 7.67 -15.29 16.64
C ASN A 125 7.77 -13.89 17.23
N ASN A 126 8.60 -13.03 16.66
CA ASN A 126 8.74 -11.63 17.09
C ASN A 126 7.42 -10.86 16.94
N SER A 127 6.67 -11.08 15.85
CA SER A 127 5.34 -10.47 15.67
C SER A 127 4.37 -10.89 16.77
N LYS A 128 4.35 -12.17 17.14
CA LYS A 128 3.51 -12.69 18.26
C LYS A 128 3.90 -12.05 19.58
N ILE A 129 5.19 -12.01 19.90
CA ILE A 129 5.71 -11.42 21.14
C ILE A 129 5.35 -9.93 21.21
N LEU A 130 5.53 -9.19 20.11
CA LEU A 130 5.19 -7.77 20.07
C LEU A 130 3.68 -7.55 20.30
N THR A 131 2.83 -8.39 19.71
CA THR A 131 1.37 -8.34 19.94
C THR A 131 1.00 -8.59 21.40
N GLU A 132 1.63 -9.59 22.04
CA GLU A 132 1.42 -9.86 23.45
C GLU A 132 1.89 -8.70 24.34
N LEU A 133 3.06 -8.15 24.08
CA LEU A 133 3.60 -7.00 24.81
C LEU A 133 2.71 -5.78 24.67
N ASP A 134 2.25 -5.47 23.44
CA ASP A 134 1.33 -4.34 23.22
C ASP A 134 0.04 -4.51 24.03
N PHE A 135 -0.53 -5.70 24.04
CA PHE A 135 -1.72 -6.00 24.84
C PHE A 135 -1.47 -5.90 26.36
N ILE A 136 -0.31 -6.36 26.84
CA ILE A 136 0.08 -6.22 28.26
C ILE A 136 0.21 -4.74 28.63
N PHE A 137 0.91 -3.94 27.80
CA PHE A 137 1.06 -2.51 28.02
C PHE A 137 -0.27 -1.75 27.93
N ALA A 138 -1.14 -2.13 27.00
CA ALA A 138 -2.48 -1.54 26.90
C ALA A 138 -3.29 -1.77 28.17
N LYS A 139 -3.29 -3.01 28.71
CA LYS A 139 -3.93 -3.32 30.00
C LYS A 139 -3.30 -2.54 31.16
N GLY A 140 -1.98 -2.45 31.21
CA GLY A 140 -1.28 -1.69 32.26
C GLY A 140 -1.59 -0.20 32.19
N LYS A 141 -1.58 0.41 31.02
CA LYS A 141 -1.96 1.82 30.81
C LYS A 141 -3.41 2.07 31.22
N TYR A 142 -4.32 1.18 30.80
CA TYR A 142 -5.73 1.29 31.17
C TYR A 142 -5.94 1.17 32.68
N ALA A 143 -5.35 0.16 33.31
CA ALA A 143 -5.42 0.00 34.76
C ALA A 143 -4.91 1.24 35.52
N SER A 144 -3.80 1.81 35.09
CA SER A 144 -3.26 3.06 35.66
C SER A 144 -4.22 4.25 35.43
N ALA A 145 -4.82 4.36 34.26
CA ALA A 145 -5.73 5.47 33.94
C ALA A 145 -7.02 5.46 34.77
N ILE A 146 -7.54 4.27 35.09
CA ILE A 146 -8.75 4.10 35.91
C ILE A 146 -8.45 3.78 37.37
N ASN A 147 -7.18 3.79 37.76
CA ASN A 147 -6.70 3.43 39.11
C ASN A 147 -7.22 2.07 39.57
N ALA A 148 -7.18 1.07 38.68
CA ALA A 148 -7.68 -0.27 38.95
C ALA A 148 -6.57 -1.22 39.43
N LEU A 149 -6.99 -2.20 40.23
CA LEU A 149 -6.14 -3.30 40.69
C LEU A 149 -6.34 -4.54 39.81
N LYS A 150 -5.38 -5.47 39.85
CA LYS A 150 -5.49 -6.75 39.16
C LYS A 150 -6.66 -7.54 39.79
N PRO A 151 -7.66 -7.95 39.01
CA PRO A 151 -8.76 -8.77 39.53
C PRO A 151 -8.30 -10.20 39.85
N ASN A 152 -8.86 -10.79 40.88
CA ASN A 152 -8.75 -12.22 41.15
C ASN A 152 -9.92 -12.92 40.46
N VAL A 153 -9.64 -13.85 39.55
CA VAL A 153 -10.70 -14.61 38.90
C VAL A 153 -11.07 -15.80 39.75
N SER A 154 -12.30 -15.81 40.30
CA SER A 154 -12.86 -16.93 41.04
C SER A 154 -13.30 -18.06 40.11
N LYS A 155 -13.19 -19.31 40.55
CA LYS A 155 -13.77 -20.47 39.88
C LYS A 155 -15.20 -20.73 40.35
N ASP A 156 -15.59 -20.10 41.47
CA ASP A 156 -16.92 -20.18 42.05
C ASP A 156 -17.84 -19.20 41.30
N ARG A 157 -19.14 -19.45 41.32
CA ARG A 157 -20.12 -18.54 40.70
C ARG A 157 -20.39 -17.32 41.60
N SER A 158 -19.34 -16.75 42.18
CA SER A 158 -19.40 -15.57 43.04
C SER A 158 -18.53 -14.45 42.45
N PHE A 159 -18.97 -13.21 42.66
CA PHE A 159 -18.13 -12.05 42.44
C PHE A 159 -18.25 -11.04 43.56
N GLU A 160 -17.16 -10.35 43.83
CA GLU A 160 -17.08 -9.26 44.79
C GLU A 160 -16.26 -8.13 44.20
N ILE A 161 -16.84 -6.95 44.13
CA ILE A 161 -16.18 -5.75 43.61
C ILE A 161 -16.34 -4.67 44.67
N PHE A 162 -15.24 -4.16 45.20
CA PHE A 162 -15.21 -3.09 46.17
C PHE A 162 -14.82 -1.78 45.51
N GLY A 163 -15.56 -0.69 45.85
CA GLY A 163 -15.31 0.62 45.30
C GLY A 163 -15.45 0.69 43.78
N ALA A 164 -16.34 -0.09 43.18
CA ALA A 164 -16.57 -0.13 41.76
C ALA A 164 -16.93 1.25 41.21
N LYS A 165 -16.21 1.71 40.18
CA LYS A 165 -16.43 2.97 39.47
C LYS A 165 -16.65 2.70 38.01
N HIS A 166 -17.69 3.28 37.43
CA HIS A 166 -17.92 3.16 36.00
C HIS A 166 -16.80 3.89 35.21
N PRO A 167 -16.02 3.21 34.35
CA PRO A 167 -14.82 3.79 33.75
C PRO A 167 -15.08 4.96 32.77
N LEU A 168 -16.30 5.07 32.24
CA LEU A 168 -16.70 6.15 31.34
C LEU A 168 -17.35 7.36 32.03
N ILE A 169 -17.49 7.34 33.34
CA ILE A 169 -17.97 8.49 34.13
C ILE A 169 -16.76 9.25 34.63
N ASN A 170 -16.88 10.59 34.65
CA ASN A 170 -15.84 11.47 35.18
C ASN A 170 -15.40 11.01 36.58
N PRO A 171 -14.11 10.75 36.83
CA PRO A 171 -13.61 10.31 38.13
C PRO A 171 -13.98 11.21 39.33
N LYS A 172 -14.29 12.48 39.09
CA LYS A 172 -14.71 13.46 40.12
C LYS A 172 -16.20 13.35 40.48
N GLU A 173 -17.00 12.73 39.63
CA GLU A 173 -18.46 12.65 39.74
C GLU A 173 -18.94 11.23 40.03
N VAL A 174 -18.12 10.22 39.70
CA VAL A 174 -18.48 8.82 39.90
C VAL A 174 -18.52 8.47 41.39
N VAL A 175 -19.64 7.91 41.82
CA VAL A 175 -19.81 7.40 43.19
C VAL A 175 -19.37 5.93 43.19
N PRO A 176 -18.37 5.55 44.00
CA PRO A 176 -17.96 4.16 44.14
C PRO A 176 -19.06 3.32 44.82
N SER A 177 -19.19 2.08 44.38
CA SER A 177 -20.19 1.14 44.96
C SER A 177 -19.57 -0.22 45.20
N ASP A 178 -19.95 -0.85 46.33
CA ASP A 178 -19.58 -2.23 46.62
C ASP A 178 -20.70 -3.15 46.14
N VAL A 179 -20.34 -4.16 45.36
CA VAL A 179 -21.30 -5.11 44.79
C VAL A 179 -20.76 -6.52 44.93
N PHE A 180 -21.57 -7.40 45.55
CA PHE A 180 -21.21 -8.81 45.73
C PHE A 180 -22.41 -9.72 45.49
N LEU A 181 -22.15 -10.92 45.02
CA LEU A 181 -23.16 -11.94 44.70
C LEU A 181 -22.53 -13.33 44.72
N GLY A 182 -23.30 -14.36 45.06
CA GLY A 182 -22.95 -15.76 44.88
C GLY A 182 -22.38 -16.47 46.12
N ARG A 183 -22.19 -15.75 47.27
CA ARG A 183 -21.85 -16.39 48.55
C ARG A 183 -23.11 -16.62 49.40
N ASP A 184 -23.66 -15.55 49.93
CA ASP A 184 -24.79 -15.63 50.87
C ASP A 184 -26.14 -15.60 50.13
N PHE A 185 -26.17 -15.06 48.93
CA PHE A 185 -27.35 -14.97 48.08
C PHE A 185 -26.99 -15.06 46.62
N THR A 186 -27.93 -15.55 45.79
CA THR A 186 -27.75 -15.76 44.35
C THR A 186 -28.50 -14.72 43.50
N THR A 187 -29.26 -13.83 44.14
CA THR A 187 -30.03 -12.80 43.44
C THR A 187 -29.89 -11.47 44.19
N LEU A 188 -29.50 -10.44 43.47
CA LEU A 188 -29.42 -9.06 43.93
C LEU A 188 -30.49 -8.23 43.22
N MET A 189 -31.44 -7.68 43.95
CA MET A 189 -32.46 -6.79 43.40
C MET A 189 -32.10 -5.33 43.68
N ILE A 190 -31.92 -4.51 42.63
CA ILE A 190 -31.60 -3.10 42.74
C ILE A 190 -32.87 -2.29 42.49
N THR A 191 -33.41 -1.62 43.50
CA THR A 191 -34.61 -0.80 43.44
C THR A 191 -34.31 0.67 43.74
N GLY A 192 -35.20 1.55 43.32
CA GLY A 192 -35.08 2.99 43.60
C GLY A 192 -35.56 3.86 42.43
N PRO A 193 -35.50 5.20 42.54
CA PRO A 193 -35.90 6.14 41.50
C PRO A 193 -34.98 6.02 40.28
N ASN A 194 -35.42 6.54 39.11
CA ASN A 194 -34.65 6.44 37.87
C ASN A 194 -33.32 7.21 37.93
N THR A 195 -33.21 8.20 38.77
CA THR A 195 -31.98 9.00 39.01
C THR A 195 -31.03 8.34 40.03
N GLY A 196 -31.40 7.21 40.63
CA GLY A 196 -30.66 6.55 41.71
C GLY A 196 -29.50 5.65 41.29
N GLY A 197 -29.01 5.74 40.04
CA GLY A 197 -27.83 5.01 39.59
C GLY A 197 -28.02 3.52 39.27
N LYS A 198 -29.24 2.96 39.26
CA LYS A 198 -29.53 1.54 39.00
C LYS A 198 -28.86 1.04 37.71
N THR A 199 -29.05 1.78 36.63
CA THR A 199 -28.48 1.44 35.33
C THR A 199 -26.96 1.55 35.31
N VAL A 200 -26.41 2.52 36.03
CA VAL A 200 -24.95 2.70 36.15
C VAL A 200 -24.34 1.52 36.89
N THR A 201 -24.95 1.12 38.06
CA THR A 201 -24.48 -0.05 38.81
C THR A 201 -24.49 -1.32 37.95
N LEU A 202 -25.58 -1.58 37.22
CA LEU A 202 -25.68 -2.74 36.34
C LEU A 202 -24.60 -2.74 35.24
N LYS A 203 -24.36 -1.59 34.62
CA LYS A 203 -23.32 -1.44 33.59
C LYS A 203 -21.90 -1.47 34.16
N THR A 204 -21.70 -1.10 35.40
CA THR A 204 -20.39 -1.15 36.06
C THR A 204 -19.99 -2.59 36.38
N VAL A 205 -20.97 -3.43 36.70
CA VAL A 205 -20.76 -4.86 36.98
C VAL A 205 -20.56 -5.68 35.72
N GLY A 206 -21.31 -5.40 34.62
CA GLY A 206 -21.21 -6.09 33.33
C GLY A 206 -20.06 -5.62 32.49
#